data_73b1231df927385319984aa3bb501bec
#
_entry.id   73b1231df927385319984aa3bb501bec
#
_cell.length_a   1.000
_cell.length_b   1.000
_cell.length_c   1.000
_cell.angle_alpha   90.00
_cell.angle_beta   90.00
_cell.angle_gamma   90.00
#
_symmetry.space_group_name_H-M   'P 1'
#
loop_
_entity.id
_entity.type
_entity.pdbx_description
1 polymer ?
#
loop_
_entity_poly.entity_id
_entity_poly.type
_entity_poly.pdbx_seq_one_letter_code
_entity_poly.pdbx_strand_id
1 'polypeptide(L)'
;MKTRPAMSDDAEGMAAVQNEIFAAGLRKTPTDKTTILAAYIDPEDRIQCVVAEGDDGRILGFQSLRLAKVGNPWDVAEGWGIIGTHVSPLAARRGVGSALFRDTLRAAREFGLRSIDASIGADNMLGQAYYEAMGFQTYRTPDGLVCKAFYL
;
A
#
# COMPACT_ATOMS: atom_id res chain seq x y z
N MET A 1 -11.03 -13.57 7.81
CA MET A 1 -9.94 -12.62 7.48
C MET A 1 -9.52 -11.86 8.73
N LYS A 2 -8.23 -11.73 8.94
CA LYS A 2 -7.67 -10.89 10.00
C LYS A 2 -6.53 -10.06 9.44
N THR A 3 -6.30 -8.89 10.03
CA THR A 3 -5.16 -8.03 9.70
C THR A 3 -4.15 -8.07 10.84
N ARG A 4 -2.87 -8.00 10.49
CA ARG A 4 -1.76 -8.00 11.45
C ARG A 4 -0.51 -7.38 10.82
N PRO A 5 0.47 -6.97 11.65
CA PRO A 5 1.75 -6.51 11.10
C PRO A 5 2.42 -7.57 10.24
N ALA A 6 3.03 -7.15 9.15
CA ALA A 6 3.80 -8.03 8.28
C ALA A 6 5.12 -8.43 8.94
N MET A 7 5.53 -9.67 8.72
CA MET A 7 6.81 -10.21 9.17
C MET A 7 7.59 -10.74 7.98
N SER A 8 8.88 -11.00 8.15
CA SER A 8 9.74 -11.53 7.09
C SER A 8 9.17 -12.81 6.45
N ASP A 9 8.54 -13.66 7.25
CA ASP A 9 7.91 -14.89 6.77
C ASP A 9 6.72 -14.66 5.83
N ASP A 10 6.18 -13.44 5.81
CA ASP A 10 5.06 -13.09 4.92
C ASP A 10 5.53 -12.71 3.51
N ALA A 11 6.82 -12.51 3.30
CA ALA A 11 7.34 -11.97 2.03
C ALA A 11 6.97 -12.81 0.83
N GLU A 12 6.96 -14.14 0.96
CA GLU A 12 6.58 -15.04 -0.14
C GLU A 12 5.09 -14.89 -0.48
N GLY A 13 4.22 -14.83 0.54
CA GLY A 13 2.79 -14.60 0.34
C GLY A 13 2.48 -13.22 -0.22
N MET A 14 3.22 -12.20 0.20
CA MET A 14 3.09 -10.85 -0.34
C MET A 14 3.53 -10.80 -1.80
N ALA A 15 4.62 -11.52 -2.16
CA ALA A 15 5.05 -11.64 -3.55
C ALA A 15 3.97 -12.32 -4.40
N ALA A 16 3.32 -13.36 -3.87
CA ALA A 16 2.22 -14.02 -4.56
C ALA A 16 1.08 -13.05 -4.86
N VAL A 17 0.73 -12.15 -3.93
CA VAL A 17 -0.29 -11.11 -4.18
C VAL A 17 0.11 -10.23 -5.35
N GLN A 18 1.32 -9.70 -5.38
CA GLN A 18 1.77 -8.85 -6.49
C GLN A 18 1.84 -9.61 -7.81
N ASN A 19 2.23 -10.87 -7.80
CA ASN A 19 2.27 -11.70 -9.00
C ASN A 19 0.88 -12.04 -9.52
N GLU A 20 -0.11 -12.16 -8.64
CA GLU A 20 -1.51 -12.30 -9.06
C GLU A 20 -2.03 -11.02 -9.71
N ILE A 21 -1.64 -9.85 -9.18
CA ILE A 21 -1.95 -8.55 -9.80
C ILE A 21 -1.28 -8.44 -11.17
N PHE A 22 -0.04 -8.87 -11.30
CA PHE A 22 0.68 -8.92 -12.57
C PHE A 22 -0.03 -9.83 -13.57
N ALA A 23 -0.41 -11.04 -13.16
CA ALA A 23 -1.10 -12.01 -14.02
C ALA A 23 -2.45 -11.49 -14.51
N ALA A 24 -3.11 -10.62 -13.73
CA ALA A 24 -4.36 -9.98 -14.12
C ALA A 24 -4.16 -8.75 -15.04
N GLY A 25 -2.92 -8.44 -15.41
CA GLY A 25 -2.61 -7.30 -16.27
C GLY A 25 -2.64 -5.93 -15.57
N LEU A 26 -2.71 -5.91 -14.24
CA LEU A 26 -2.85 -4.69 -13.44
C LEU A 26 -1.52 -4.19 -12.87
N ARG A 27 -0.45 -4.90 -13.11
CA ARG A 27 0.92 -4.54 -12.70
C ARG A 27 1.86 -4.84 -13.86
N LYS A 28 2.87 -3.99 -14.06
CA LYS A 28 3.75 -4.08 -15.25
C LYS A 28 4.86 -5.11 -15.12
N THR A 29 5.25 -5.47 -13.89
CA THR A 29 6.37 -6.38 -13.64
C THR A 29 6.02 -7.41 -12.58
N PRO A 30 6.56 -8.63 -12.67
CA PRO A 30 6.47 -9.59 -11.58
C PRO A 30 7.40 -9.18 -10.42
N THR A 31 7.31 -9.89 -9.33
CA THR A 31 8.13 -9.65 -8.15
C THR A 31 8.61 -10.97 -7.55
N ASP A 32 9.44 -10.88 -6.52
CA ASP A 32 9.91 -12.02 -5.76
C ASP A 32 10.06 -11.66 -4.27
N LYS A 33 10.34 -12.67 -3.47
CA LYS A 33 10.52 -12.53 -2.02
C LYS A 33 11.59 -11.50 -1.66
N THR A 34 12.72 -11.51 -2.35
CA THR A 34 13.84 -10.60 -2.08
C THR A 34 13.42 -9.15 -2.29
N THR A 35 12.71 -8.88 -3.38
CA THR A 35 12.17 -7.55 -3.70
C THR A 35 11.18 -7.09 -2.64
N ILE A 36 10.29 -7.97 -2.19
CA ILE A 36 9.32 -7.65 -1.13
C ILE A 36 10.02 -7.27 0.17
N LEU A 37 11.01 -8.06 0.59
CA LEU A 37 11.77 -7.76 1.81
C LEU A 37 12.41 -6.38 1.74
N ALA A 38 13.09 -6.08 0.65
CA ALA A 38 13.78 -4.80 0.47
C ALA A 38 12.82 -3.61 0.38
N ALA A 39 11.65 -3.79 -0.24
CA ALA A 39 10.71 -2.69 -0.48
C ALA A 39 9.76 -2.42 0.67
N TYR A 40 9.34 -3.45 1.42
CA TYR A 40 8.23 -3.31 2.37
C TYR A 40 8.54 -3.74 3.79
N ILE A 41 9.46 -4.66 4.01
CA ILE A 41 9.74 -5.22 5.34
C ILE A 41 10.96 -4.54 5.97
N ASP A 42 12.06 -4.42 5.23
CA ASP A 42 13.35 -3.94 5.73
C ASP A 42 13.57 -2.43 5.74
N PRO A 43 12.82 -1.56 5.00
CA PRO A 43 13.13 -0.14 4.98
C PRO A 43 13.14 0.49 6.38
N GLU A 44 14.15 1.31 6.65
CA GLU A 44 14.30 2.03 7.93
C GLU A 44 13.22 3.09 8.12
N ASP A 45 12.67 3.63 7.03
CA ASP A 45 11.61 4.64 7.06
C ASP A 45 10.21 4.03 7.16
N ARG A 46 10.11 2.72 7.35
CA ARG A 46 8.83 2.04 7.51
C ARG A 46 8.15 2.48 8.80
N ILE A 47 6.92 2.98 8.69
CA ILE A 47 6.05 3.23 9.83
C ILE A 47 5.29 1.96 10.16
N GLN A 48 4.66 1.35 9.14
CA GLN A 48 3.99 0.06 9.29
C GLN A 48 3.85 -0.62 7.93
N CYS A 49 3.87 -1.95 7.94
CA CYS A 49 3.35 -2.76 6.85
C CYS A 49 2.38 -3.77 7.46
N VAL A 50 1.16 -3.81 6.96
CA VAL A 50 0.10 -4.68 7.47
C VAL A 50 -0.32 -5.67 6.38
N VAL A 51 -0.55 -6.91 6.77
CA VAL A 51 -1.09 -7.96 5.88
C VAL A 51 -2.51 -8.31 6.29
N ALA A 52 -3.33 -8.69 5.32
CA ALA A 52 -4.63 -9.30 5.53
C ALA A 52 -4.50 -10.80 5.23
N GLU A 53 -4.82 -11.62 6.22
CA GLU A 53 -4.70 -13.07 6.15
C GLU A 53 -6.09 -13.70 6.12
N GLY A 54 -6.32 -14.57 5.15
CA GLY A 54 -7.55 -15.34 5.05
C GLY A 54 -7.63 -16.44 6.08
N ASP A 55 -8.81 -17.08 6.21
CA ASP A 55 -9.05 -18.14 7.17
C ASP A 55 -8.17 -19.38 6.92
N ASP A 56 -7.71 -19.57 5.69
CA ASP A 56 -6.79 -20.64 5.29
C ASP A 56 -5.30 -20.27 5.45
N GLY A 57 -5.00 -19.09 6.01
CA GLY A 57 -3.63 -18.61 6.20
C GLY A 57 -3.03 -17.92 4.99
N ARG A 58 -3.76 -17.83 3.88
CA ARG A 58 -3.27 -17.17 2.67
C ARG A 58 -3.28 -15.65 2.84
N ILE A 59 -2.23 -14.98 2.35
CA ILE A 59 -2.20 -13.52 2.31
C ILE A 59 -3.11 -13.03 1.18
N LEU A 60 -4.08 -12.19 1.52
CA LEU A 60 -5.05 -11.63 0.58
C LEU A 60 -4.64 -10.26 0.06
N GLY A 61 -3.83 -9.56 0.82
CA GLY A 61 -3.35 -8.24 0.45
C GLY A 61 -2.43 -7.69 1.53
N PHE A 62 -1.80 -6.57 1.22
CA PHE A 62 -0.98 -5.85 2.19
C PHE A 62 -0.97 -4.36 1.90
N GLN A 63 -0.61 -3.59 2.91
CA GLN A 63 -0.53 -2.13 2.80
C GLN A 63 0.70 -1.64 3.54
N SER A 64 1.50 -0.81 2.88
CA SER A 64 2.69 -0.21 3.45
C SER A 64 2.47 1.26 3.75
N LEU A 65 3.09 1.74 4.82
CA LEU A 65 3.14 3.15 5.20
C LEU A 65 4.58 3.49 5.55
N ARG A 66 5.16 4.44 4.83
CA ARG A 66 6.55 4.88 5.01
C ARG A 66 6.57 6.38 5.30
N LEU A 67 7.60 6.82 6.02
CA LEU A 67 7.84 8.24 6.24
C LEU A 67 8.58 8.83 5.05
N ALA A 68 8.06 9.91 4.47
CA ALA A 68 8.71 10.60 3.37
C ALA A 68 9.97 11.31 3.87
N LYS A 69 11.10 10.94 3.31
CA LYS A 69 12.41 11.58 3.53
C LYS A 69 12.72 12.54 2.39
N VAL A 70 13.63 13.46 2.62
CA VAL A 70 14.15 14.34 1.57
C VAL A 70 14.71 13.49 0.43
N GLY A 71 14.36 13.83 -0.82
CA GLY A 71 14.86 13.12 -2.00
C GLY A 71 14.21 11.76 -2.25
N ASN A 72 13.03 11.48 -1.66
CA ASN A 72 12.32 10.25 -1.94
C ASN A 72 11.91 10.16 -3.42
N PRO A 73 11.80 8.94 -3.98
CA PRO A 73 11.55 8.77 -5.41
C PRO A 73 10.16 9.23 -5.89
N TRP A 74 9.23 9.49 -4.98
CA TRP A 74 7.87 9.92 -5.32
C TRP A 74 7.68 11.44 -5.23
N ASP A 75 8.72 12.16 -4.86
CA ASP A 75 8.68 13.62 -4.68
C ASP A 75 7.59 14.07 -3.71
N VAL A 76 7.41 13.30 -2.66
CA VAL A 76 6.46 13.61 -1.58
C VAL A 76 7.15 14.52 -0.57
N ALA A 77 6.43 15.50 -0.04
CA ALA A 77 6.94 16.43 0.95
C ALA A 77 7.45 15.69 2.19
N GLU A 78 8.60 16.13 2.69
CA GLU A 78 9.22 15.55 3.88
C GLU A 78 8.23 15.55 5.06
N GLY A 79 8.18 14.43 5.78
CA GLY A 79 7.33 14.27 6.95
C GLY A 79 5.93 13.75 6.67
N TRP A 80 5.54 13.67 5.41
CA TRP A 80 4.30 12.99 5.03
C TRP A 80 4.46 11.48 5.16
N GLY A 81 3.34 10.77 5.25
CA GLY A 81 3.31 9.34 5.01
C GLY A 81 3.21 9.04 3.52
N ILE A 82 3.76 7.93 3.09
CA ILE A 82 3.62 7.39 1.73
C ILE A 82 2.98 6.02 1.85
N ILE A 83 1.80 5.85 1.23
CA ILE A 83 1.04 4.60 1.31
C ILE A 83 1.13 3.82 0.00
N GLY A 84 1.21 2.51 0.09
CA GLY A 84 1.08 1.59 -1.03
C GLY A 84 0.13 0.46 -0.68
N THR A 85 -0.79 0.12 -1.58
CA THR A 85 -1.84 -0.88 -1.33
C THR A 85 -1.82 -1.93 -2.43
N HIS A 86 -1.82 -3.19 -2.02
CA HIS A 86 -1.80 -4.34 -2.93
C HIS A 86 -2.80 -5.39 -2.44
N VAL A 87 -3.86 -5.62 -3.22
CA VAL A 87 -4.89 -6.59 -2.90
C VAL A 87 -4.99 -7.59 -4.04
N SER A 88 -4.99 -8.89 -3.71
CA SER A 88 -5.14 -9.94 -4.71
C SER A 88 -6.47 -9.75 -5.45
N PRO A 89 -6.47 -9.80 -6.80
CA PRO A 89 -7.72 -9.78 -7.57
C PRO A 89 -8.66 -10.93 -7.21
N LEU A 90 -8.12 -12.03 -6.71
CA LEU A 90 -8.91 -13.19 -6.28
C LEU A 90 -9.66 -12.93 -4.96
N ALA A 91 -9.28 -11.88 -4.22
CA ALA A 91 -9.92 -11.47 -2.98
C ALA A 91 -10.69 -10.14 -3.13
N ALA A 92 -10.99 -9.74 -4.36
CA ALA A 92 -11.72 -8.51 -4.63
C ALA A 92 -13.10 -8.52 -3.95
N ARG A 93 -13.54 -7.33 -3.51
CA ARG A 93 -14.88 -7.10 -2.90
C ARG A 93 -15.12 -7.84 -1.59
N ARG A 94 -14.05 -8.20 -0.89
CA ARG A 94 -14.15 -8.82 0.45
C ARG A 94 -13.84 -7.85 1.59
N GLY A 95 -13.69 -6.56 1.31
CA GLY A 95 -13.35 -5.56 2.32
C GLY A 95 -11.90 -5.60 2.77
N VAL A 96 -11.02 -6.23 2.01
CA VAL A 96 -9.59 -6.34 2.34
C VAL A 96 -8.95 -4.96 2.43
N GLY A 97 -9.13 -4.12 1.41
CA GLY A 97 -8.55 -2.78 1.37
C GLY A 97 -9.02 -1.89 2.52
N SER A 98 -10.30 -1.94 2.86
CA SER A 98 -10.85 -1.18 4.00
C SER A 98 -10.28 -1.64 5.33
N ALA A 99 -10.13 -2.96 5.53
CA ALA A 99 -9.55 -3.51 6.74
C ALA A 99 -8.08 -3.12 6.90
N LEU A 100 -7.31 -3.17 5.80
CA LEU A 100 -5.92 -2.73 5.79
C LEU A 100 -5.81 -1.26 6.15
N PHE A 101 -6.63 -0.41 5.52
CA PHE A 101 -6.56 1.04 5.76
C PHE A 101 -6.93 1.42 7.19
N ARG A 102 -7.87 0.71 7.81
CA ARG A 102 -8.20 0.93 9.22
C ARG A 102 -6.96 0.81 10.11
N ASP A 103 -6.15 -0.22 9.90
CA ASP A 103 -4.94 -0.44 10.68
C ASP A 103 -3.84 0.56 10.32
N THR A 104 -3.70 0.88 9.03
CA THR A 104 -2.73 1.89 8.57
C THR A 104 -3.07 3.27 9.13
N LEU A 105 -4.34 3.65 9.14
CA LEU A 105 -4.77 4.93 9.67
C LEU A 105 -4.49 5.04 11.18
N ARG A 106 -4.70 3.96 11.92
CA ARG A 106 -4.35 3.91 13.34
C ARG A 106 -2.85 4.14 13.53
N ALA A 107 -2.01 3.44 12.76
CA ALA A 107 -0.56 3.60 12.83
C ALA A 107 -0.12 5.02 12.47
N ALA A 108 -0.73 5.62 11.45
CA ALA A 108 -0.46 7.00 11.04
C ALA A 108 -0.75 7.99 12.17
N ARG A 109 -1.88 7.83 12.83
CA ARG A 109 -2.26 8.67 13.97
C ARG A 109 -1.34 8.50 15.17
N GLU A 110 -0.98 7.28 15.49
CA GLU A 110 -0.06 6.97 16.59
C GLU A 110 1.34 7.53 16.32
N PHE A 111 1.79 7.50 15.07
CA PHE A 111 3.07 8.09 14.68
C PHE A 111 3.03 9.63 14.72
N GLY A 112 1.85 10.23 14.56
CA GLY A 112 1.70 11.68 14.53
C GLY A 112 1.78 12.28 13.13
N LEU A 113 1.50 11.50 12.09
CA LEU A 113 1.43 12.04 10.73
C LEU A 113 0.28 13.04 10.59
N ARG A 114 0.49 14.05 9.76
CA ARG A 114 -0.56 15.02 9.40
C ARG A 114 -1.17 14.74 8.04
N SER A 115 -0.42 14.09 7.17
CA SER A 115 -0.84 13.85 5.79
C SER A 115 -0.23 12.56 5.25
N ILE A 116 -0.96 11.91 4.35
CA ILE A 116 -0.52 10.70 3.66
C ILE A 116 -0.68 10.93 2.17
N ASP A 117 0.36 10.60 1.39
CA ASP A 117 0.32 10.63 -0.07
C ASP A 117 0.10 9.22 -0.63
N ALA A 118 -0.80 9.14 -1.62
CA ALA A 118 -0.93 8.00 -2.50
C ALA A 118 -0.60 8.45 -3.92
N SER A 119 0.54 8.02 -4.44
CA SER A 119 0.96 8.29 -5.82
C SER A 119 0.51 7.15 -6.72
N ILE A 120 -0.45 7.41 -7.60
CA ILE A 120 -1.17 6.38 -8.35
C ILE A 120 -0.92 6.60 -9.83
N GLY A 121 -0.64 5.52 -10.59
CA GLY A 121 -0.56 5.61 -12.04
C GLY A 121 -1.82 6.23 -12.63
N ALA A 122 -1.66 7.15 -13.57
CA ALA A 122 -2.80 7.87 -14.16
C ALA A 122 -3.80 6.94 -14.85
N ASP A 123 -3.35 5.77 -15.30
CA ASP A 123 -4.17 4.73 -15.92
C ASP A 123 -4.76 3.72 -14.90
N ASN A 124 -4.39 3.81 -13.65
CA ASN A 124 -4.88 2.91 -12.61
C ASN A 124 -6.18 3.43 -12.00
N MET A 125 -7.29 3.17 -12.68
CA MET A 125 -8.60 3.66 -12.24
C MET A 125 -9.10 2.97 -10.97
N LEU A 126 -8.77 1.68 -10.79
CA LEU A 126 -9.15 0.94 -9.57
C LEU A 126 -8.44 1.51 -8.34
N GLY A 127 -7.17 1.81 -8.44
CA GLY A 127 -6.40 2.42 -7.35
C GLY A 127 -6.93 3.80 -7.00
N GLN A 128 -7.23 4.63 -8.00
CA GLN A 128 -7.81 5.96 -7.77
C GLN A 128 -9.14 5.87 -7.05
N ALA A 129 -10.03 4.98 -7.49
CA ALA A 129 -11.33 4.77 -6.87
C ALA A 129 -11.22 4.26 -5.44
N TYR A 130 -10.27 3.36 -5.19
CA TYR A 130 -10.03 2.84 -3.84
C TYR A 130 -9.64 3.96 -2.87
N TYR A 131 -8.65 4.77 -3.24
CA TYR A 131 -8.19 5.84 -2.35
C TYR A 131 -9.26 6.92 -2.16
N GLU A 132 -10.04 7.25 -3.18
CA GLU A 132 -11.18 8.16 -3.03
C GLU A 132 -12.21 7.61 -2.04
N ALA A 133 -12.51 6.31 -2.11
CA ALA A 133 -13.41 5.66 -1.17
C ALA A 133 -12.88 5.70 0.27
N MET A 134 -11.56 5.70 0.46
CA MET A 134 -10.93 5.82 1.78
C MET A 134 -10.87 7.28 2.29
N GLY A 135 -11.21 8.26 1.46
CA GLY A 135 -11.23 9.67 1.86
C GLY A 135 -10.06 10.50 1.34
N PHE A 136 -9.27 9.97 0.43
CA PHE A 136 -8.19 10.73 -0.23
C PHE A 136 -8.75 11.63 -1.31
N GLN A 137 -8.09 12.77 -1.54
CA GLN A 137 -8.42 13.73 -2.58
C GLN A 137 -7.22 14.02 -3.44
N THR A 138 -7.41 14.16 -4.76
CA THR A 138 -6.33 14.54 -5.67
C THR A 138 -5.78 15.91 -5.30
N TYR A 139 -4.45 16.03 -5.19
CA TYR A 139 -3.79 17.29 -4.87
C TYR A 139 -2.68 17.68 -5.84
N ARG A 140 -2.17 16.75 -6.63
CA ARG A 140 -1.21 17.04 -7.72
C ARG A 140 -1.28 15.95 -8.78
N THR A 141 -0.93 16.33 -10.02
CA THR A 141 -0.98 15.43 -11.18
C THR A 141 0.28 15.56 -12.04
N PRO A 142 1.46 15.14 -11.54
CA PRO A 142 2.67 15.10 -12.36
C PRO A 142 2.50 14.10 -13.50
N ASP A 143 3.37 14.19 -14.52
CA ASP A 143 3.23 13.34 -15.70
C ASP A 143 3.13 11.85 -15.35
N GLY A 144 2.07 11.23 -15.83
CA GLY A 144 1.82 9.80 -15.63
C GLY A 144 1.27 9.42 -14.26
N LEU A 145 1.04 10.38 -13.37
CA LEU A 145 0.57 10.10 -12.01
C LEU A 145 -0.66 10.94 -11.64
N VAL A 146 -1.50 10.37 -10.78
CA VAL A 146 -2.50 11.07 -10.00
C VAL A 146 -2.12 10.88 -8.55
N CYS A 147 -1.80 11.94 -7.85
CA CYS A 147 -1.40 11.89 -6.45
C CYS A 147 -2.54 12.39 -5.58
N LYS A 148 -2.94 11.57 -4.61
CA LYS A 148 -4.03 11.86 -3.70
C LYS A 148 -3.52 11.99 -2.27
N ALA A 149 -4.13 12.87 -1.51
CA ALA A 149 -3.76 13.13 -0.12
C ALA A 149 -4.90 12.79 0.83
N PHE A 150 -4.52 12.23 1.97
CA PHE A 150 -5.41 12.08 3.12
C PHE A 150 -4.84 12.96 4.25
N TYR A 151 -5.69 13.84 4.79
CA TYR A 151 -5.30 14.74 5.88
C TYR A 151 -5.87 14.21 7.20
N LEU A 152 -4.98 14.03 8.19
CA LEU A 152 -5.36 13.52 9.52
C LEU A 152 -5.76 14.63 10.49
#